data_ed9b2feaf7fffee246bc132f73eb6317
#
_entry.id   ed9b2feaf7fffee246bc132f73eb6317
#
_cell.length_a   1.000
_cell.length_b   1.000
_cell.length_c   1.000
_cell.angle_alpha   90.00
_cell.angle_beta   90.00
_cell.angle_gamma   90.00
#
_symmetry.space_group_name_H-M   'P 1'
#
loop_
_entity.id
_entity.type
_entity.pdbx_description
1 polymer ?
#
loop_
_entity_poly.entity_id
_entity_poly.type
_entity_poly.pdbx_seq_one_letter_code
_entity_poly.pdbx_strand_id
1 'polypeptide(L)'
;MKKIVKHYINSFSGLSREVWWLALITLINRAGAMVIPFLSLYLTDSMDFSLEEVGWIMTSFGLGSFFGAWLGGKLSDIIGYYKVILGSLLLTGISFIIVQFIDTFWGICIAFFILIAIADAARPAFFVALSAYSKPENKTRSLTFIRLAINLGFSAGPVLGGFIIATIGYNGLFWVDGLTCIIAGLVMIQTLNPKKARISDQEKIIENPLPAHKDGLYLISLVALALFGFIFVQYFSTVPLYYKEVHHLPEESIGLLLAMNGFLIFALEMPLVAYLEKTSISNLGNVINGFILTGISFLLFLVTPWAGILIIGMIIATVGEMVSFPFGNAYALQRSKRGRQGAYMGLYSMSFSLAHIFGHNSGMQFIAKYGFDNTWIFMAVISALGTALLFFVKQRSTKLQSDYQLKTDS
;
A
#
# COMPACT_ATOMS: atom_id res chain seq x y z
N MET A 1 31.91 4.29 -9.20
CA MET A 1 31.23 3.03 -8.89
C MET A 1 31.58 2.48 -7.49
N LYS A 2 32.84 2.17 -7.15
CA LYS A 2 33.21 1.63 -5.82
C LYS A 2 32.83 2.51 -4.61
N LYS A 3 32.87 3.84 -4.71
CA LYS A 3 32.45 4.77 -3.65
C LYS A 3 30.93 4.73 -3.40
N ILE A 4 30.12 4.62 -4.45
CA ILE A 4 28.64 4.54 -4.36
C ILE A 4 28.24 3.21 -3.72
N VAL A 5 28.83 2.09 -4.17
CA VAL A 5 28.57 0.76 -3.61
C VAL A 5 28.99 0.71 -2.13
N LYS A 6 30.14 1.27 -1.76
CA LYS A 6 30.58 1.34 -0.36
C LYS A 6 29.66 2.21 0.49
N HIS A 7 29.16 3.32 -0.05
CA HIS A 7 28.18 4.17 0.64
C HIS A 7 26.83 3.45 0.83
N TYR A 8 26.39 2.73 -0.19
CA TYR A 8 25.17 1.90 -0.13
C TYR A 8 25.29 0.78 0.93
N ILE A 9 26.38 0.02 0.92
CA ILE A 9 26.64 -1.03 1.93
C ILE A 9 26.72 -0.43 3.33
N ASN A 10 27.35 0.73 3.50
CA ASN A 10 27.42 1.40 4.80
C ASN A 10 26.06 1.88 5.31
N SER A 11 25.06 2.07 4.44
CA SER A 11 23.69 2.44 4.83
C SER A 11 22.99 1.33 5.63
N PHE A 12 23.42 0.07 5.48
CA PHE A 12 22.92 -1.09 6.25
C PHE A 12 23.73 -1.36 7.52
N SER A 13 24.85 -0.63 7.73
CA SER A 13 25.68 -0.83 8.91
C SER A 13 25.00 -0.28 10.18
N GLY A 14 25.19 -0.99 11.30
CA GLY A 14 24.67 -0.57 12.61
C GLY A 14 23.22 -0.94 12.91
N LEU A 15 22.49 -1.57 11.96
CA LEU A 15 21.16 -2.12 12.22
C LEU A 15 21.27 -3.28 13.22
N SER A 16 20.27 -3.42 14.11
CA SER A 16 20.22 -4.51 15.06
C SER A 16 19.93 -5.85 14.33
N ARG A 17 20.39 -6.96 14.93
CA ARG A 17 20.14 -8.30 14.39
C ARG A 17 18.63 -8.58 14.28
N GLU A 18 17.84 -8.06 15.17
CA GLU A 18 16.39 -8.20 15.19
C GLU A 18 15.73 -7.48 14.04
N VAL A 19 16.25 -6.32 13.61
CA VAL A 19 15.76 -5.60 12.42
C VAL A 19 16.05 -6.41 11.15
N TRP A 20 17.20 -7.08 11.05
CA TRP A 20 17.50 -7.99 9.94
C TRP A 20 16.53 -9.17 9.88
N TRP A 21 16.24 -9.80 11.02
CA TRP A 21 15.23 -10.88 11.08
C TRP A 21 13.84 -10.39 10.76
N LEU A 22 13.45 -9.22 11.26
CA LEU A 22 12.15 -8.61 10.94
C LEU A 22 12.02 -8.31 9.44
N ALA A 23 13.10 -7.84 8.80
CA ALA A 23 13.13 -7.63 7.35
C ALA A 23 13.01 -8.94 6.57
N LEU A 24 13.69 -10.00 6.99
CA LEU A 24 13.59 -11.32 6.36
C LEU A 24 12.17 -11.91 6.51
N ILE A 25 11.57 -11.84 7.70
CA ILE A 25 10.19 -12.27 7.96
C ILE A 25 9.22 -11.49 7.06
N THR A 26 9.41 -10.18 6.95
CA THR A 26 8.62 -9.33 6.07
C THR A 26 8.80 -9.71 4.60
N LEU A 27 10.02 -9.95 4.15
CA LEU A 27 10.33 -10.38 2.78
C LEU A 27 9.63 -11.70 2.44
N ILE A 28 9.74 -12.72 3.30
CA ILE A 28 9.10 -14.03 3.11
C ILE A 28 7.57 -13.86 3.00
N ASN A 29 6.96 -13.10 3.93
CA ASN A 29 5.53 -12.84 3.92
C ASN A 29 5.08 -12.09 2.67
N ARG A 30 5.84 -11.08 2.21
CA ARG A 30 5.47 -10.26 1.05
C ARG A 30 5.78 -10.94 -0.28
N ALA A 31 6.82 -11.75 -0.37
CA ALA A 31 7.10 -12.57 -1.54
C ALA A 31 6.04 -13.66 -1.73
N GLY A 32 5.44 -14.15 -0.63
CA GLY A 32 4.31 -15.05 -0.68
C GLY A 32 2.97 -14.38 -0.98
N ALA A 33 2.84 -13.06 -0.95
CA ALA A 33 1.57 -12.36 -1.17
C ALA A 33 1.19 -12.36 -2.67
N MET A 34 0.79 -13.50 -3.18
CA MET A 34 0.52 -13.76 -4.61
C MET A 34 -0.98 -13.76 -4.92
N VAL A 35 -1.84 -14.14 -3.97
CA VAL A 35 -3.30 -14.20 -4.17
C VAL A 35 -3.85 -12.83 -4.53
N ILE A 36 -3.46 -11.76 -3.83
CA ILE A 36 -4.05 -10.44 -4.01
C ILE A 36 -3.92 -9.89 -5.44
N PRO A 37 -2.73 -9.93 -6.10
CA PRO A 37 -2.57 -9.46 -7.48
C PRO A 37 -3.39 -10.23 -8.52
N PHE A 38 -3.71 -11.48 -8.23
CA PHE A 38 -4.47 -12.35 -9.14
C PHE A 38 -5.88 -12.66 -8.64
N LEU A 39 -6.33 -12.02 -7.54
CA LEU A 39 -7.60 -12.33 -6.91
C LEU A 39 -8.79 -12.08 -7.84
N SER A 40 -8.79 -10.98 -8.58
CA SER A 40 -9.86 -10.70 -9.55
C SER A 40 -9.92 -11.76 -10.64
N LEU A 41 -8.76 -12.18 -11.18
CA LEU A 41 -8.68 -13.24 -12.20
C LEU A 41 -9.12 -14.59 -11.63
N TYR A 42 -8.72 -14.93 -10.41
CA TYR A 42 -9.17 -16.15 -9.74
C TYR A 42 -10.69 -16.20 -9.61
N LEU A 43 -11.29 -15.08 -9.16
CA LEU A 43 -12.75 -15.01 -8.94
C LEU A 43 -13.53 -15.04 -10.26
N THR A 44 -13.02 -14.44 -11.35
CA THR A 44 -13.68 -14.46 -12.66
C THR A 44 -13.43 -15.75 -13.42
N ASP A 45 -12.17 -16.19 -13.54
CA ASP A 45 -11.77 -17.28 -14.44
C ASP A 45 -11.95 -18.67 -13.81
N SER A 46 -11.72 -18.80 -12.49
CA SER A 46 -11.75 -20.09 -11.80
C SER A 46 -13.05 -20.36 -11.05
N MET A 47 -13.71 -19.29 -10.59
CA MET A 47 -14.95 -19.40 -9.80
C MET A 47 -16.19 -18.92 -10.55
N ASP A 48 -16.04 -18.42 -11.79
CA ASP A 48 -17.13 -17.94 -12.66
C ASP A 48 -18.01 -16.83 -12.01
N PHE A 49 -17.45 -16.06 -11.07
CA PHE A 49 -18.17 -14.91 -10.51
C PHE A 49 -18.22 -13.75 -11.51
N SER A 50 -19.38 -13.09 -11.55
CA SER A 50 -19.56 -11.85 -12.31
C SER A 50 -18.68 -10.73 -11.76
N LEU A 51 -18.34 -9.74 -12.60
CA LEU A 51 -17.57 -8.56 -12.17
C LEU A 51 -18.24 -7.83 -11.01
N GLU A 52 -19.56 -7.84 -10.97
CA GLU A 52 -20.35 -7.24 -9.88
C GLU A 52 -20.13 -7.97 -8.56
N GLU A 53 -20.18 -9.30 -8.57
CA GLU A 53 -19.90 -10.13 -7.40
C GLU A 53 -18.44 -9.97 -6.94
N VAL A 54 -17.48 -9.95 -7.86
CA VAL A 54 -16.07 -9.68 -7.57
C VAL A 54 -15.92 -8.32 -6.87
N GLY A 55 -16.63 -7.29 -7.34
CA GLY A 55 -16.66 -5.98 -6.69
C GLY A 55 -17.11 -6.04 -5.23
N TRP A 56 -18.15 -6.80 -4.91
CA TRP A 56 -18.63 -6.99 -3.53
C TRP A 56 -17.67 -7.81 -2.66
N ILE A 57 -17.02 -8.83 -3.21
CA ILE A 57 -15.98 -9.60 -2.52
C ILE A 57 -14.80 -8.67 -2.17
N MET A 58 -14.38 -7.80 -3.11
CA MET A 58 -13.34 -6.80 -2.86
C MET A 58 -13.75 -5.75 -1.83
N THR A 59 -15.04 -5.44 -1.72
CA THR A 59 -15.55 -4.58 -0.62
C THR A 59 -15.39 -5.27 0.73
N SER A 60 -15.73 -6.56 0.82
CA SER A 60 -15.52 -7.36 2.04
C SER A 60 -14.04 -7.41 2.43
N PHE A 61 -13.14 -7.55 1.46
CA PHE A 61 -11.69 -7.42 1.65
C PHE A 61 -11.33 -6.06 2.29
N GLY A 62 -11.81 -4.95 1.73
CA GLY A 62 -11.55 -3.60 2.24
C GLY A 62 -12.08 -3.39 3.66
N LEU A 63 -13.29 -3.87 3.96
CA LEU A 63 -13.88 -3.84 5.30
C LEU A 63 -13.05 -4.66 6.29
N GLY A 64 -12.60 -5.85 5.88
CA GLY A 64 -11.68 -6.68 6.66
C GLY A 64 -10.40 -5.96 7.01
N SER A 65 -9.77 -5.28 6.03
CA SER A 65 -8.56 -4.47 6.22
C SER A 65 -8.76 -3.35 7.24
N PHE A 66 -9.87 -2.62 7.14
CA PHE A 66 -10.21 -1.54 8.07
C PHE A 66 -10.37 -2.06 9.50
N PHE A 67 -11.19 -3.11 9.66
CA PHE A 67 -11.46 -3.72 10.95
C PHE A 67 -10.21 -4.36 11.56
N GLY A 68 -9.41 -5.04 10.74
CA GLY A 68 -8.14 -5.65 11.14
C GLY A 68 -7.14 -4.64 11.67
N ALA A 69 -6.93 -3.54 10.96
CA ALA A 69 -6.01 -2.49 11.41
C ALA A 69 -6.46 -1.86 12.75
N TRP A 70 -7.77 -1.63 12.94
CA TRP A 70 -8.32 -1.14 14.21
C TRP A 70 -8.15 -2.14 15.33
N LEU A 71 -8.49 -3.41 15.10
CA LEU A 71 -8.40 -4.48 16.08
C LEU A 71 -6.93 -4.74 16.47
N GLY A 72 -6.03 -4.76 15.48
CA GLY A 72 -4.60 -4.98 15.66
C GLY A 72 -3.94 -3.93 16.53
N GLY A 73 -4.34 -2.66 16.38
CA GLY A 73 -3.91 -1.58 17.26
C GLY A 73 -4.30 -1.85 18.72
N LYS A 74 -5.58 -2.15 18.98
CA LYS A 74 -6.07 -2.49 20.33
C LYS A 74 -5.41 -3.74 20.91
N LEU A 75 -5.29 -4.80 20.11
CA LEU A 75 -4.66 -6.05 20.57
C LEU A 75 -3.18 -5.84 20.88
N SER A 76 -2.48 -4.99 20.13
CA SER A 76 -1.07 -4.67 20.41
C SER A 76 -0.88 -4.02 21.78
N ASP A 77 -1.84 -3.20 22.22
CA ASP A 77 -1.83 -2.57 23.54
C ASP A 77 -2.14 -3.58 24.68
N ILE A 78 -3.01 -4.58 24.42
CA ILE A 78 -3.47 -5.54 25.44
C ILE A 78 -2.53 -6.74 25.59
N ILE A 79 -2.18 -7.39 24.49
CA ILE A 79 -1.40 -8.65 24.48
C ILE A 79 0.03 -8.47 23.99
N GLY A 80 0.38 -7.27 23.51
CA GLY A 80 1.68 -6.89 22.97
C GLY A 80 1.86 -7.23 21.49
N TYR A 81 2.66 -6.40 20.81
CA TYR A 81 2.88 -6.48 19.37
C TYR A 81 3.38 -7.83 18.87
N TYR A 82 4.24 -8.51 19.66
CA TYR A 82 4.83 -9.79 19.27
C TYR A 82 3.77 -10.88 19.06
N LYS A 83 2.86 -11.02 20.02
CA LYS A 83 1.78 -12.02 19.94
C LYS A 83 0.79 -11.69 18.82
N VAL A 84 0.53 -10.39 18.58
CA VAL A 84 -0.35 -9.95 17.48
C VAL A 84 0.27 -10.30 16.14
N ILE A 85 1.54 -9.98 15.88
CA ILE A 85 2.21 -10.30 14.62
C ILE A 85 2.25 -11.82 14.41
N LEU A 86 2.67 -12.56 15.43
CA LEU A 86 2.79 -14.02 15.34
C LEU A 86 1.43 -14.67 15.08
N GLY A 87 0.41 -14.30 15.86
CA GLY A 87 -0.94 -14.82 15.70
C GLY A 87 -1.52 -14.48 14.33
N SER A 88 -1.31 -13.23 13.86
CA SER A 88 -1.70 -12.78 12.53
C SER A 88 -1.04 -13.63 11.45
N LEU A 89 0.28 -13.84 11.47
CA LEU A 89 1.00 -14.65 10.47
C LEU A 89 0.48 -16.08 10.40
N LEU A 90 0.36 -16.76 11.56
CA LEU A 90 -0.06 -18.15 11.60
C LEU A 90 -1.53 -18.33 11.20
N LEU A 91 -2.43 -17.49 11.73
CA LEU A 91 -3.85 -17.57 11.43
C LEU A 91 -4.14 -17.15 9.97
N THR A 92 -3.45 -16.15 9.43
CA THR A 92 -3.55 -15.78 8.00
C THR A 92 -3.13 -16.94 7.12
N GLY A 93 -2.01 -17.62 7.46
CA GLY A 93 -1.55 -18.78 6.69
C GLY A 93 -2.58 -19.92 6.67
N ILE A 94 -3.18 -20.23 7.81
CA ILE A 94 -4.26 -21.22 7.90
C ILE A 94 -5.49 -20.76 7.12
N SER A 95 -5.86 -19.48 7.24
CA SER A 95 -7.02 -18.92 6.54
C SER A 95 -6.87 -18.99 5.02
N PHE A 96 -5.69 -18.72 4.45
CA PHE A 96 -5.43 -18.88 3.02
C PHE A 96 -5.68 -20.32 2.56
N ILE A 97 -5.20 -21.31 3.32
CA ILE A 97 -5.42 -22.72 3.00
C ILE A 97 -6.91 -23.09 3.06
N ILE A 98 -7.67 -22.53 4.00
CA ILE A 98 -9.10 -22.82 4.16
C ILE A 98 -9.94 -22.16 3.06
N VAL A 99 -9.63 -20.92 2.67
CA VAL A 99 -10.43 -20.13 1.72
C VAL A 99 -10.58 -20.85 0.38
N GLN A 100 -9.58 -21.59 -0.09
CA GLN A 100 -9.64 -22.31 -1.37
C GLN A 100 -10.71 -23.42 -1.44
N PHE A 101 -11.29 -23.82 -0.31
CA PHE A 101 -12.35 -24.83 -0.23
C PHE A 101 -13.75 -24.22 -0.12
N ILE A 102 -13.87 -22.90 -0.23
CA ILE A 102 -15.13 -22.16 -0.16
C ILE A 102 -15.47 -21.67 -1.55
N ASP A 103 -16.64 -22.06 -2.04
CA ASP A 103 -17.09 -21.80 -3.42
C ASP A 103 -18.36 -20.92 -3.52
N THR A 104 -19.01 -20.64 -2.38
CA THR A 104 -20.22 -19.81 -2.38
C THR A 104 -19.89 -18.32 -2.26
N PHE A 105 -20.64 -17.46 -2.96
CA PHE A 105 -20.45 -16.01 -2.92
C PHE A 105 -20.36 -15.43 -1.50
N TRP A 106 -21.36 -15.72 -0.65
CA TRP A 106 -21.37 -15.24 0.73
C TRP A 106 -20.26 -15.85 1.58
N GLY A 107 -19.94 -17.13 1.33
CA GLY A 107 -18.81 -17.79 1.98
C GLY A 107 -17.48 -17.10 1.67
N ILE A 108 -17.23 -16.78 0.41
CA ILE A 108 -16.03 -16.05 -0.04
C ILE A 108 -15.98 -14.64 0.55
N CYS A 109 -17.10 -13.90 0.56
CA CYS A 109 -17.16 -12.57 1.18
C CYS A 109 -16.75 -12.62 2.65
N ILE A 110 -17.31 -13.55 3.44
CA ILE A 110 -17.01 -13.71 4.86
C ILE A 110 -15.57 -14.19 5.05
N ALA A 111 -15.12 -15.14 4.23
CA ALA A 111 -13.76 -15.70 4.31
C ALA A 111 -12.70 -14.63 4.05
N PHE A 112 -12.83 -13.81 3.00
CA PHE A 112 -11.90 -12.72 2.73
C PHE A 112 -11.97 -11.60 3.76
N PHE A 113 -13.16 -11.26 4.27
CA PHE A 113 -13.27 -10.34 5.40
C PHE A 113 -12.45 -10.81 6.60
N ILE A 114 -12.64 -12.06 7.03
CA ILE A 114 -11.92 -12.63 8.19
C ILE A 114 -10.42 -12.75 7.91
N LEU A 115 -10.04 -13.29 6.74
CA LEU A 115 -8.65 -13.46 6.35
C LEU A 115 -7.88 -12.13 6.39
N ILE A 116 -8.44 -11.10 5.76
CA ILE A 116 -7.78 -9.79 5.69
C ILE A 116 -7.83 -9.06 7.03
N ALA A 117 -8.90 -9.22 7.82
CA ALA A 117 -8.93 -8.69 9.18
C ALA A 117 -7.80 -9.26 10.06
N ILE A 118 -7.55 -10.57 9.94
CA ILE A 118 -6.44 -11.23 10.64
C ILE A 118 -5.08 -10.74 10.09
N ALA A 119 -4.91 -10.70 8.78
CA ALA A 119 -3.66 -10.30 8.14
C ALA A 119 -3.27 -8.85 8.47
N ASP A 120 -4.21 -7.92 8.37
CA ASP A 120 -3.98 -6.50 8.58
C ASP A 120 -3.91 -6.09 10.06
N ALA A 121 -4.31 -6.96 10.98
CA ALA A 121 -4.05 -6.75 12.41
C ALA A 121 -2.55 -6.68 12.75
N ALA A 122 -1.69 -7.31 11.95
CA ALA A 122 -0.24 -7.19 12.10
C ALA A 122 0.30 -5.79 11.77
N ARG A 123 -0.36 -4.98 10.92
CA ARG A 123 0.19 -3.70 10.44
C ARG A 123 0.58 -2.73 11.56
N PRO A 124 -0.31 -2.34 12.49
CA PRO A 124 0.07 -1.44 13.58
C PRO A 124 1.12 -2.08 14.49
N ALA A 125 1.02 -3.39 14.73
CA ALA A 125 1.97 -4.13 15.54
C ALA A 125 3.39 -4.12 14.97
N PHE A 126 3.55 -4.15 13.63
CA PHE A 126 4.85 -4.05 12.96
C PHE A 126 5.56 -2.72 13.23
N PHE A 127 4.84 -1.59 13.27
CA PHE A 127 5.43 -0.30 13.61
C PHE A 127 5.93 -0.27 15.06
N VAL A 128 5.20 -0.89 15.99
CA VAL A 128 5.62 -1.04 17.38
C VAL A 128 6.85 -1.93 17.48
N ALA A 129 6.86 -3.08 16.78
CA ALA A 129 7.99 -4.00 16.71
C ALA A 129 9.26 -3.30 16.19
N LEU A 130 9.12 -2.56 15.09
CA LEU A 130 10.22 -1.80 14.52
C LEU A 130 10.81 -0.80 15.52
N SER A 131 9.94 -0.09 16.25
CA SER A 131 10.39 0.83 17.31
C SER A 131 11.09 0.11 18.47
N ALA A 132 10.63 -1.08 18.85
CA ALA A 132 11.20 -1.88 19.93
C ALA A 132 12.57 -2.49 19.57
N TYR A 133 12.73 -2.93 18.33
CA TYR A 133 13.95 -3.60 17.86
C TYR A 133 15.00 -2.64 17.29
N SER A 134 14.63 -1.43 16.89
CA SER A 134 15.55 -0.42 16.35
C SER A 134 16.32 0.29 17.45
N LYS A 135 17.59 0.61 17.19
CA LYS A 135 18.32 1.57 18.00
C LYS A 135 17.80 2.99 17.72
N PRO A 136 17.72 3.90 18.72
CA PRO A 136 17.22 5.26 18.52
C PRO A 136 17.87 5.99 17.33
N GLU A 137 19.21 5.84 17.18
CA GLU A 137 20.01 6.50 16.15
C GLU A 137 19.73 5.95 14.74
N ASN A 138 19.21 4.72 14.64
CA ASN A 138 19.03 4.01 13.38
C ASN A 138 17.56 3.76 13.02
N LYS A 139 16.61 4.39 13.70
CA LYS A 139 15.17 4.15 13.52
C LYS A 139 14.71 4.41 12.08
N THR A 140 15.13 5.52 11.47
CA THR A 140 14.82 5.84 10.07
C THR A 140 15.42 4.82 9.13
N ARG A 141 16.68 4.42 9.33
CA ARG A 141 17.34 3.39 8.50
C ARG A 141 16.66 2.03 8.62
N SER A 142 16.22 1.66 9.82
CA SER A 142 15.47 0.42 10.05
C SER A 142 14.14 0.44 9.29
N LEU A 143 13.42 1.56 9.30
CA LEU A 143 12.18 1.72 8.54
C LEU A 143 12.43 1.59 7.03
N THR A 144 13.46 2.26 6.51
CA THR A 144 13.84 2.18 5.10
C THR A 144 14.20 0.74 4.70
N PHE A 145 14.91 0.01 5.56
CA PHE A 145 15.29 -1.38 5.29
C PHE A 145 14.08 -2.33 5.26
N ILE A 146 13.11 -2.14 6.15
CA ILE A 146 11.85 -2.89 6.09
C ILE A 146 11.06 -2.56 4.82
N ARG A 147 10.99 -1.29 4.40
CA ARG A 147 10.36 -0.90 3.12
C ARG A 147 11.02 -1.57 1.93
N LEU A 148 12.34 -1.67 1.94
CA LEU A 148 13.10 -2.37 0.91
C LEU A 148 12.68 -3.85 0.83
N ALA A 149 12.55 -4.53 1.97
CA ALA A 149 12.09 -5.91 2.04
C ALA A 149 10.63 -6.05 1.53
N ILE A 150 9.75 -5.10 1.87
CA ILE A 150 8.36 -5.07 1.38
C ILE A 150 8.34 -4.95 -0.16
N ASN A 151 9.06 -3.98 -0.73
CA ASN A 151 9.04 -3.73 -2.17
C ASN A 151 9.67 -4.87 -2.96
N LEU A 152 10.75 -5.47 -2.44
CA LEU A 152 11.36 -6.66 -3.04
C LEU A 152 10.40 -7.85 -3.00
N GLY A 153 9.68 -8.04 -1.91
CA GLY A 153 8.66 -9.09 -1.80
C GLY A 153 7.52 -8.87 -2.80
N PHE A 154 6.99 -7.66 -2.89
CA PHE A 154 5.96 -7.31 -3.88
C PHE A 154 6.43 -7.40 -5.34
N SER A 155 7.73 -7.27 -5.59
CA SER A 155 8.28 -7.55 -6.92
C SER A 155 8.32 -9.05 -7.23
N ALA A 156 8.70 -9.88 -6.25
CA ALA A 156 8.83 -11.33 -6.44
C ALA A 156 7.47 -12.05 -6.50
N GLY A 157 6.51 -11.62 -5.67
CA GLY A 157 5.20 -12.26 -5.52
C GLY A 157 4.44 -12.46 -6.84
N PRO A 158 4.15 -11.42 -7.62
CA PRO A 158 3.42 -11.54 -8.87
C PRO A 158 4.13 -12.40 -9.93
N VAL A 159 5.47 -12.36 -10.03
CA VAL A 159 6.23 -13.23 -10.94
C VAL A 159 6.01 -14.69 -10.58
N LEU A 160 6.27 -15.03 -9.32
CA LEU A 160 6.10 -16.38 -8.82
C LEU A 160 4.64 -16.83 -8.94
N GLY A 161 3.69 -15.92 -8.64
CA GLY A 161 2.26 -16.17 -8.75
C GLY A 161 1.83 -16.53 -10.19
N GLY A 162 2.27 -15.75 -11.18
CA GLY A 162 1.98 -16.04 -12.60
C GLY A 162 2.51 -17.41 -13.03
N PHE A 163 3.74 -17.78 -12.64
CA PHE A 163 4.30 -19.09 -12.92
C PHE A 163 3.57 -20.23 -12.18
N ILE A 164 3.15 -20.00 -10.94
CA ILE A 164 2.37 -20.98 -10.17
C ILE A 164 1.02 -21.24 -10.84
N ILE A 165 0.33 -20.20 -11.28
CA ILE A 165 -0.96 -20.33 -11.99
C ILE A 165 -0.78 -21.17 -13.24
N ALA A 166 0.24 -20.88 -14.05
CA ALA A 166 0.51 -21.59 -15.29
C ALA A 166 0.88 -23.07 -15.10
N THR A 167 1.43 -23.46 -13.94
CA THR A 167 1.90 -24.83 -13.67
C THR A 167 0.96 -25.65 -12.80
N ILE A 168 0.38 -25.05 -11.78
CA ILE A 168 -0.42 -25.72 -10.72
C ILE A 168 -1.87 -25.22 -10.72
N GLY A 169 -2.12 -24.05 -11.33
CA GLY A 169 -3.41 -23.36 -11.30
C GLY A 169 -3.54 -22.40 -10.10
N TYR A 170 -4.67 -21.70 -10.04
CA TYR A 170 -4.93 -20.67 -9.03
C TYR A 170 -4.89 -21.18 -7.59
N ASN A 171 -5.27 -22.43 -7.33
CA ASN A 171 -5.22 -23.04 -5.99
C ASN A 171 -3.80 -23.08 -5.44
N GLY A 172 -2.77 -23.18 -6.31
CA GLY A 172 -1.37 -23.11 -5.91
C GLY A 172 -1.01 -21.81 -5.17
N LEU A 173 -1.64 -20.70 -5.54
CA LEU A 173 -1.41 -19.41 -4.88
C LEU A 173 -1.78 -19.46 -3.39
N PHE A 174 -2.94 -20.04 -3.06
CA PHE A 174 -3.42 -20.13 -1.67
C PHE A 174 -2.52 -21.00 -0.80
N TRP A 175 -1.99 -22.09 -1.37
CA TRP A 175 -1.02 -22.93 -0.68
C TRP A 175 0.28 -22.18 -0.41
N VAL A 176 0.81 -21.47 -1.40
CA VAL A 176 2.09 -20.75 -1.27
C VAL A 176 1.93 -19.58 -0.29
N ASP A 177 0.88 -18.77 -0.41
CA ASP A 177 0.60 -17.66 0.52
C ASP A 177 0.41 -18.18 1.95
N GLY A 178 -0.33 -19.29 2.10
CA GLY A 178 -0.54 -19.93 3.39
C GLY A 178 0.76 -20.42 4.01
N LEU A 179 1.56 -21.18 3.26
CA LEU A 179 2.83 -21.73 3.73
C LEU A 179 3.86 -20.66 4.03
N THR A 180 3.99 -19.64 3.21
CA THR A 180 4.95 -18.54 3.45
C THR A 180 4.59 -17.71 4.68
N CYS A 181 3.30 -17.49 4.95
CA CYS A 181 2.84 -16.88 6.20
C CYS A 181 3.22 -17.74 7.42
N ILE A 182 2.98 -19.06 7.37
CA ILE A 182 3.32 -19.99 8.45
C ILE A 182 4.85 -20.02 8.65
N ILE A 183 5.64 -20.14 7.57
CA ILE A 183 7.10 -20.12 7.62
C ILE A 183 7.60 -18.80 8.24
N ALA A 184 7.06 -17.67 7.84
CA ALA A 184 7.40 -16.38 8.43
C ALA A 184 7.13 -16.34 9.95
N GLY A 185 6.00 -16.91 10.38
CA GLY A 185 5.65 -17.07 11.80
C GLY A 185 6.64 -17.98 12.55
N LEU A 186 7.01 -19.11 11.96
CA LEU A 186 7.98 -20.04 12.55
C LEU A 186 9.39 -19.43 12.65
N VAL A 187 9.82 -18.72 11.61
CA VAL A 187 11.08 -17.96 11.64
C VAL A 187 11.04 -16.90 12.74
N MET A 188 9.90 -16.22 12.92
CA MET A 188 9.72 -15.22 13.99
C MET A 188 9.91 -15.85 15.39
N ILE A 189 9.31 -17.01 15.65
CA ILE A 189 9.46 -17.72 16.94
C ILE A 189 10.92 -18.05 17.23
N GLN A 190 11.67 -18.48 16.22
CA GLN A 190 13.07 -18.91 16.40
C GLN A 190 14.06 -17.75 16.52
N THR A 191 13.74 -16.59 15.96
CA THR A 191 14.73 -15.52 15.76
C THR A 191 14.46 -14.25 16.56
N LEU A 192 13.21 -13.98 16.92
CA LEU A 192 12.80 -12.75 17.60
C LEU A 192 12.24 -13.06 18.99
N ASN A 193 12.71 -12.30 19.97
CA ASN A 193 12.15 -12.30 21.32
C ASN A 193 11.31 -11.05 21.57
N PRO A 194 10.20 -11.13 22.32
CA PRO A 194 9.42 -9.96 22.67
C PRO A 194 10.26 -8.97 23.50
N LYS A 195 10.36 -7.73 23.05
CA LYS A 195 11.01 -6.63 23.78
C LYS A 195 9.97 -5.59 24.19
N LYS A 196 10.17 -4.91 25.33
CA LYS A 196 9.36 -3.75 25.66
C LYS A 196 9.58 -2.66 24.61
N ALA A 197 8.50 -2.16 24.04
CA ALA A 197 8.58 -1.01 23.14
C ALA A 197 9.13 0.19 23.95
N ARG A 198 10.19 0.82 23.46
CA ARG A 198 10.67 2.07 24.03
C ARG A 198 9.68 3.15 23.62
N ILE A 199 8.90 3.65 24.58
CA ILE A 199 8.08 4.85 24.38
C ILE A 199 9.09 5.97 24.09
N SER A 200 8.98 6.56 22.91
CA SER A 200 9.79 7.71 22.54
C SER A 200 9.32 8.89 23.40
N ASP A 201 10.11 9.32 24.36
CA ASP A 201 9.86 10.44 25.31
C ASP A 201 9.82 11.82 24.64
N GLN A 202 9.50 11.92 23.36
CA GLN A 202 9.45 13.18 22.62
C GLN A 202 8.12 13.41 21.89
N GLU A 203 6.99 13.18 22.52
CA GLU A 203 5.84 14.02 22.22
C GLU A 203 6.08 15.37 22.92
N LYS A 204 6.65 16.33 22.20
CA LYS A 204 6.66 17.73 22.65
C LYS A 204 5.21 18.07 22.99
N ILE A 205 4.97 18.41 24.26
CA ILE A 205 3.65 18.88 24.70
C ILE A 205 3.36 20.13 23.86
N ILE A 206 2.41 20.01 22.95
CA ILE A 206 1.94 21.14 22.13
C ILE A 206 0.89 21.84 22.98
N GLU A 207 1.16 23.08 23.39
CA GLU A 207 0.15 23.93 24.00
C GLU A 207 -0.99 24.15 22.99
N ASN A 208 -2.22 23.79 23.35
CA ASN A 208 -3.43 23.87 22.52
C ASN A 208 -3.35 23.08 21.19
N PRO A 209 -3.25 21.74 21.23
CA PRO A 209 -3.18 20.92 20.02
C PRO A 209 -4.46 21.03 19.20
N LEU A 210 -4.33 21.33 17.90
CA LEU A 210 -5.46 21.31 16.98
C LEU A 210 -5.91 19.86 16.76
N PRO A 211 -7.16 19.49 17.08
CA PRO A 211 -7.67 18.15 16.78
C PRO A 211 -7.65 17.88 15.27
N ALA A 212 -7.12 16.74 14.85
CA ALA A 212 -6.95 16.40 13.44
C ALA A 212 -8.27 16.47 12.64
N HIS A 213 -9.40 16.10 13.26
CA HIS A 213 -10.74 16.19 12.65
C HIS A 213 -11.28 17.64 12.52
N LYS A 214 -10.63 18.63 13.12
CA LYS A 214 -10.96 20.06 12.98
C LYS A 214 -10.03 20.80 12.01
N ASP A 215 -8.98 20.14 11.50
CA ASP A 215 -8.09 20.71 10.50
C ASP A 215 -8.69 20.55 9.10
N GLY A 216 -9.52 21.50 8.67
CA GLY A 216 -10.28 21.43 7.42
C GLY A 216 -9.41 21.23 6.17
N LEU A 217 -8.25 21.92 6.08
CA LEU A 217 -7.35 21.73 4.93
C LEU A 217 -6.71 20.34 4.94
N TYR A 218 -6.45 19.78 6.12
CA TYR A 218 -5.98 18.41 6.23
C TYR A 218 -7.04 17.41 5.81
N LEU A 219 -8.29 17.57 6.23
CA LEU A 219 -9.39 16.70 5.82
C LEU A 219 -9.61 16.71 4.32
N ILE A 220 -9.56 17.87 3.66
CA ILE A 220 -9.64 17.96 2.19
C ILE A 220 -8.48 17.20 1.54
N SER A 221 -7.26 17.35 2.08
CA SER A 221 -6.10 16.60 1.56
C SER A 221 -6.25 15.08 1.75
N LEU A 222 -6.87 14.63 2.85
CA LEU A 222 -7.15 13.20 3.08
C LEU A 222 -8.18 12.65 2.10
N VAL A 223 -9.21 13.44 1.75
CA VAL A 223 -10.16 13.07 0.69
C VAL A 223 -9.41 12.91 -0.64
N ALA A 224 -8.54 13.84 -1.00
CA ALA A 224 -7.72 13.70 -2.21
C ALA A 224 -6.83 12.46 -2.15
N LEU A 225 -6.15 12.18 -1.03
CA LEU A 225 -5.33 10.98 -0.87
C LEU A 225 -6.16 9.68 -0.93
N ALA A 226 -7.40 9.69 -0.44
CA ALA A 226 -8.33 8.58 -0.62
C ALA A 226 -8.67 8.36 -2.10
N LEU A 227 -8.86 9.46 -2.88
CA LEU A 227 -9.05 9.37 -4.33
C LEU A 227 -7.79 8.84 -5.04
N PHE A 228 -6.57 9.21 -4.56
CA PHE A 228 -5.35 8.61 -5.07
C PHE A 228 -5.32 7.10 -4.81
N GLY A 229 -5.59 6.69 -3.58
CA GLY A 229 -5.70 5.28 -3.24
C GLY A 229 -6.74 4.55 -4.09
N PHE A 230 -7.89 5.20 -4.36
CA PHE A 230 -8.98 4.67 -5.19
C PHE A 230 -8.51 4.34 -6.62
N ILE A 231 -7.76 5.24 -7.29
CA ILE A 231 -7.21 4.96 -8.61
C ILE A 231 -6.04 3.97 -8.56
N PHE A 232 -5.25 4.00 -7.50
CA PHE A 232 -4.10 3.11 -7.31
C PHE A 232 -4.52 1.64 -7.18
N VAL A 233 -5.57 1.34 -6.42
CA VAL A 233 -6.00 -0.05 -6.22
C VAL A 233 -6.50 -0.73 -7.50
N GLN A 234 -6.81 0.05 -8.56
CA GLN A 234 -7.18 -0.51 -9.87
C GLN A 234 -6.05 -1.35 -10.48
N TYR A 235 -4.79 -1.02 -10.19
CA TYR A 235 -3.64 -1.81 -10.65
C TYR A 235 -3.59 -3.22 -10.05
N PHE A 236 -4.38 -3.48 -9.01
CA PHE A 236 -4.49 -4.80 -8.36
C PHE A 236 -5.88 -5.45 -8.56
N SER A 237 -6.78 -4.81 -9.30
CA SER A 237 -8.11 -5.36 -9.54
C SER A 237 -8.51 -5.31 -11.02
N THR A 238 -8.73 -4.13 -11.56
CA THR A 238 -9.27 -3.95 -12.92
C THR A 238 -8.21 -4.04 -14.02
N VAL A 239 -6.98 -3.60 -13.75
CA VAL A 239 -5.90 -3.62 -14.73
C VAL A 239 -5.45 -5.04 -15.10
N PRO A 240 -5.29 -6.00 -14.16
CA PRO A 240 -5.02 -7.39 -14.51
C PRO A 240 -6.08 -8.02 -15.42
N LEU A 241 -7.37 -7.73 -15.16
CA LEU A 241 -8.47 -8.17 -16.05
C LEU A 241 -8.35 -7.57 -17.45
N TYR A 242 -8.06 -6.29 -17.57
CA TYR A 242 -7.82 -5.63 -18.86
C TYR A 242 -6.67 -6.29 -19.65
N TYR A 243 -5.58 -6.61 -18.95
CA TYR A 243 -4.46 -7.34 -19.57
C TYR A 243 -4.88 -8.71 -20.11
N LYS A 244 -5.72 -9.43 -19.36
CA LYS A 244 -6.22 -10.75 -19.75
C LYS A 244 -7.28 -10.67 -20.82
N GLU A 245 -8.34 -9.91 -20.62
CA GLU A 245 -9.53 -9.92 -21.47
C GLU A 245 -9.34 -9.17 -22.80
N VAL A 246 -8.62 -8.03 -22.79
CA VAL A 246 -8.44 -7.18 -23.97
C VAL A 246 -7.16 -7.51 -24.72
N HIS A 247 -6.06 -7.74 -23.99
CA HIS A 247 -4.76 -8.03 -24.62
C HIS A 247 -4.41 -9.51 -24.67
N HIS A 248 -5.24 -10.38 -24.10
CA HIS A 248 -5.07 -11.84 -24.09
C HIS A 248 -3.71 -12.29 -23.55
N LEU A 249 -3.18 -11.55 -22.57
CA LEU A 249 -1.89 -11.90 -21.96
C LEU A 249 -2.05 -13.12 -21.04
N PRO A 250 -1.10 -14.07 -21.09
CA PRO A 250 -1.05 -15.14 -20.11
C PRO A 250 -0.65 -14.62 -18.72
N GLU A 251 -0.99 -15.36 -17.69
CA GLU A 251 -0.80 -14.99 -16.27
C GLU A 251 0.66 -14.68 -15.92
N GLU A 252 1.61 -15.37 -16.55
CA GLU A 252 3.05 -15.11 -16.37
C GLU A 252 3.42 -13.72 -16.86
N SER A 253 2.87 -13.27 -17.97
CA SER A 253 3.12 -11.93 -18.53
C SER A 253 2.46 -10.86 -17.66
N ILE A 254 1.26 -11.12 -17.15
CA ILE A 254 0.58 -10.25 -16.18
C ILE A 254 1.43 -10.14 -14.92
N GLY A 255 1.91 -11.26 -14.38
CA GLY A 255 2.80 -11.31 -13.24
C GLY A 255 4.09 -10.52 -13.44
N LEU A 256 4.71 -10.60 -14.61
CA LEU A 256 5.90 -9.83 -14.97
C LEU A 256 5.64 -8.31 -15.02
N LEU A 257 4.50 -7.89 -15.57
CA LEU A 257 4.10 -6.48 -15.61
C LEU A 257 3.88 -5.93 -14.19
N LEU A 258 3.19 -6.68 -13.34
CA LEU A 258 2.98 -6.29 -11.94
C LEU A 258 4.29 -6.27 -11.14
N ALA A 259 5.18 -7.25 -11.39
CA ALA A 259 6.49 -7.30 -10.77
C ALA A 259 7.40 -6.15 -11.20
N MET A 260 7.27 -5.67 -12.43
CA MET A 260 7.99 -4.50 -12.93
C MET A 260 7.70 -3.26 -12.06
N ASN A 261 6.45 -3.06 -11.61
CA ASN A 261 6.11 -2.01 -10.65
C ASN A 261 6.97 -2.14 -9.38
N GLY A 262 6.92 -3.28 -8.69
CA GLY A 262 7.69 -3.50 -7.46
C GLY A 262 9.20 -3.37 -7.65
N PHE A 263 9.74 -3.86 -8.78
CA PHE A 263 11.16 -3.75 -9.12
C PHE A 263 11.59 -2.30 -9.37
N LEU A 264 10.80 -1.52 -10.10
CA LEU A 264 11.07 -0.10 -10.35
C LEU A 264 11.07 0.70 -9.05
N ILE A 265 10.10 0.43 -8.14
CA ILE A 265 10.06 1.06 -6.82
C ILE A 265 11.33 0.71 -6.04
N PHE A 266 11.69 -0.57 -5.98
CA PHE A 266 12.90 -1.03 -5.30
C PHE A 266 14.16 -0.34 -5.82
N ALA A 267 14.30 -0.22 -7.15
CA ALA A 267 15.50 0.32 -7.77
C ALA A 267 15.55 1.85 -7.75
N LEU A 268 14.42 2.54 -7.93
CA LEU A 268 14.39 3.96 -8.28
C LEU A 268 13.73 4.86 -7.23
N GLU A 269 12.90 4.34 -6.30
CA GLU A 269 12.16 5.20 -5.34
C GLU A 269 13.11 6.06 -4.51
N MET A 270 14.13 5.46 -3.90
CA MET A 270 15.06 6.19 -3.02
C MET A 270 15.86 7.29 -3.77
N PRO A 271 16.47 7.02 -4.93
CA PRO A 271 17.12 8.06 -5.72
C PRO A 271 16.15 9.16 -6.17
N LEU A 272 14.95 8.80 -6.60
CA LEU A 272 13.93 9.75 -7.06
C LEU A 272 13.47 10.66 -5.93
N VAL A 273 13.11 10.10 -4.77
CA VAL A 273 12.69 10.87 -3.59
C VAL A 273 13.82 11.78 -3.12
N ALA A 274 15.05 11.28 -3.01
CA ALA A 274 16.21 12.09 -2.61
C ALA A 274 16.52 13.24 -3.61
N TYR A 275 16.23 13.05 -4.88
CA TYR A 275 16.31 14.11 -5.89
C TYR A 275 15.21 15.15 -5.70
N LEU A 276 13.96 14.71 -5.54
CA LEU A 276 12.81 15.60 -5.40
C LEU A 276 12.83 16.40 -4.10
N GLU A 277 13.36 15.84 -3.00
CA GLU A 277 13.56 16.57 -1.73
C GLU A 277 14.51 17.76 -1.85
N LYS A 278 15.44 17.75 -2.84
CA LYS A 278 16.34 18.88 -3.13
C LYS A 278 15.71 19.94 -4.02
N THR A 279 14.55 19.67 -4.58
CA THR A 279 13.83 20.64 -5.42
C THR A 279 13.02 21.60 -4.54
N SER A 280 12.62 22.73 -5.12
CA SER A 280 11.73 23.70 -4.47
C SER A 280 10.25 23.29 -4.46
N ILE A 281 9.94 22.07 -4.95
CA ILE A 281 8.57 21.56 -5.04
C ILE A 281 8.11 21.13 -3.64
N SER A 282 6.97 21.65 -3.20
CA SER A 282 6.39 21.26 -1.90
C SER A 282 5.90 19.79 -1.91
N ASN A 283 5.74 19.18 -0.72
CA ASN A 283 5.19 17.84 -0.59
C ASN A 283 3.85 17.69 -1.34
N LEU A 284 2.92 18.65 -1.18
CA LEU A 284 1.67 18.65 -1.93
C LEU A 284 1.88 18.79 -3.45
N GLY A 285 2.88 19.58 -3.88
CA GLY A 285 3.23 19.71 -5.29
C GLY A 285 3.68 18.39 -5.90
N ASN A 286 4.49 17.61 -5.18
CA ASN A 286 4.90 16.29 -5.61
C ASN A 286 3.71 15.32 -5.68
N VAL A 287 2.80 15.33 -4.69
CA VAL A 287 1.59 14.50 -4.74
C VAL A 287 0.71 14.86 -5.94
N ILE A 288 0.56 16.15 -6.27
CA ILE A 288 -0.15 16.61 -7.47
C ILE A 288 0.49 16.03 -8.74
N ASN A 289 1.82 16.07 -8.85
CA ASN A 289 2.52 15.48 -9.98
C ASN A 289 2.27 13.98 -10.09
N GLY A 290 2.26 13.27 -8.97
CA GLY A 290 1.94 11.85 -8.93
C GLY A 290 0.51 11.53 -9.39
N PHE A 291 -0.48 12.34 -8.98
CA PHE A 291 -1.85 12.23 -9.48
C PHE A 291 -1.92 12.38 -11.01
N ILE A 292 -1.28 13.43 -11.55
CA ILE A 292 -1.26 13.69 -12.99
C ILE A 292 -0.65 12.50 -13.73
N LEU A 293 0.49 11.98 -13.28
CA LEU A 293 1.13 10.81 -13.90
C LEU A 293 0.23 9.59 -13.88
N THR A 294 -0.40 9.29 -12.74
CA THR A 294 -1.31 8.15 -12.62
C THR A 294 -2.55 8.34 -13.50
N GLY A 295 -3.11 9.55 -13.60
CA GLY A 295 -4.21 9.84 -14.51
C GLY A 295 -3.83 9.64 -15.99
N ILE A 296 -2.64 10.10 -16.38
CA ILE A 296 -2.10 9.90 -17.73
C ILE A 296 -1.92 8.41 -18.03
N SER A 297 -1.47 7.60 -17.07
CA SER A 297 -1.27 6.16 -17.28
C SER A 297 -2.55 5.43 -17.66
N PHE A 298 -3.71 5.81 -17.11
CA PHE A 298 -5.00 5.26 -17.53
C PHE A 298 -5.44 5.75 -18.91
N LEU A 299 -5.20 7.03 -19.24
CA LEU A 299 -5.53 7.57 -20.57
C LEU A 299 -4.70 6.90 -21.68
N LEU A 300 -3.50 6.43 -21.40
CA LEU A 300 -2.69 5.71 -22.37
C LEU A 300 -3.34 4.42 -22.84
N PHE A 301 -4.12 3.75 -22.01
CA PHE A 301 -4.85 2.52 -22.40
C PHE A 301 -5.92 2.78 -23.48
N LEU A 302 -6.31 4.04 -23.70
CA LEU A 302 -7.27 4.45 -24.75
C LEU A 302 -6.60 4.76 -26.11
N VAL A 303 -5.26 4.95 -26.13
CA VAL A 303 -4.59 5.52 -27.30
C VAL A 303 -4.36 4.49 -28.40
N THR A 304 -4.04 3.26 -28.04
CA THR A 304 -3.67 2.22 -29.00
C THR A 304 -3.82 0.81 -28.42
N PRO A 305 -4.22 -0.17 -29.24
CA PRO A 305 -4.23 -1.57 -28.86
C PRO A 305 -2.83 -2.21 -28.83
N TRP A 306 -1.77 -1.48 -29.14
CA TRP A 306 -0.41 -1.99 -29.09
C TRP A 306 0.00 -2.38 -27.66
N ALA A 307 0.33 -3.66 -27.45
CA ALA A 307 0.64 -4.19 -26.12
C ALA A 307 1.80 -3.49 -25.40
N GLY A 308 2.73 -2.84 -26.11
CA GLY A 308 3.80 -2.05 -25.50
C GLY A 308 3.30 -0.86 -24.66
N ILE A 309 2.06 -0.40 -24.90
CA ILE A 309 1.45 0.67 -24.09
C ILE A 309 1.24 0.26 -22.64
N LEU A 310 1.06 -1.04 -22.37
CA LEU A 310 0.90 -1.58 -21.01
C LEU A 310 2.17 -1.37 -20.19
N ILE A 311 3.34 -1.57 -20.80
CA ILE A 311 4.65 -1.33 -20.18
C ILE A 311 4.81 0.16 -19.86
N ILE A 312 4.52 1.03 -20.84
CA ILE A 312 4.64 2.48 -20.69
C ILE A 312 3.66 2.98 -19.61
N GLY A 313 2.41 2.52 -19.66
CA GLY A 313 1.38 2.83 -18.65
C GLY A 313 1.82 2.41 -17.25
N MET A 314 2.34 1.19 -17.09
CA MET A 314 2.85 0.69 -15.82
C MET A 314 4.05 1.52 -15.31
N ILE A 315 5.01 1.88 -16.17
CA ILE A 315 6.15 2.73 -15.77
C ILE A 315 5.65 4.09 -15.27
N ILE A 316 4.75 4.74 -16.00
CA ILE A 316 4.24 6.07 -15.63
C ILE A 316 3.43 6.01 -14.34
N ALA A 317 2.57 4.99 -14.17
CA ALA A 317 1.84 4.76 -12.93
C ALA A 317 2.79 4.54 -11.74
N THR A 318 3.83 3.72 -11.93
CA THR A 318 4.84 3.44 -10.90
C THR A 318 5.59 4.71 -10.49
N VAL A 319 5.95 5.58 -11.43
CA VAL A 319 6.55 6.89 -11.10
C VAL A 319 5.56 7.75 -10.33
N GLY A 320 4.29 7.77 -10.73
CA GLY A 320 3.20 8.44 -10.00
C GLY A 320 3.09 7.94 -8.55
N GLU A 321 3.16 6.64 -8.34
CA GLU A 321 3.16 5.99 -7.03
C GLU A 321 4.37 6.39 -6.19
N MET A 322 5.60 6.25 -6.73
CA MET A 322 6.85 6.60 -6.04
C MET A 322 6.89 8.07 -5.60
N VAL A 323 6.17 8.94 -6.28
CA VAL A 323 6.09 10.36 -5.92
C VAL A 323 4.95 10.61 -4.93
N SER A 324 3.77 9.99 -5.12
CA SER A 324 2.60 10.29 -4.28
C SER A 324 2.71 9.76 -2.85
N PHE A 325 3.07 8.50 -2.65
CA PHE A 325 3.04 7.89 -1.32
C PHE A 325 4.06 8.48 -0.34
N PRO A 326 5.36 8.64 -0.70
CA PRO A 326 6.34 9.22 0.23
C PRO A 326 6.01 10.66 0.59
N PHE A 327 5.64 11.48 -0.39
CA PHE A 327 5.35 12.89 -0.16
C PHE A 327 3.97 13.13 0.47
N GLY A 328 2.98 12.26 0.24
CA GLY A 328 1.72 12.25 0.98
C GLY A 328 1.92 11.96 2.47
N ASN A 329 2.75 10.96 2.78
CA ASN A 329 3.14 10.64 4.17
C ASN A 329 3.92 11.80 4.81
N ALA A 330 4.90 12.38 4.11
CA ALA A 330 5.67 13.52 4.57
C ALA A 330 4.78 14.74 4.85
N TYR A 331 3.77 15.00 4.01
CA TYR A 331 2.79 16.05 4.24
C TYR A 331 1.95 15.79 5.50
N ALA A 332 1.45 14.56 5.68
CA ALA A 332 0.70 14.18 6.87
C ALA A 332 1.52 14.36 8.15
N LEU A 333 2.79 13.94 8.14
CA LEU A 333 3.74 14.15 9.23
C LEU A 333 4.03 15.64 9.49
N GLN A 334 4.19 16.44 8.43
CA GLN A 334 4.37 17.89 8.55
C GLN A 334 3.14 18.53 9.19
N ARG A 335 1.94 18.11 8.79
CA ARG A 335 0.69 18.65 9.31
C ARG A 335 0.43 18.25 10.76
N SER A 336 0.85 17.04 11.15
CA SER A 336 0.70 16.52 12.51
C SER A 336 1.43 17.32 13.58
N LYS A 337 2.40 18.17 13.21
CA LYS A 337 3.06 19.13 14.11
C LYS A 337 2.10 20.16 14.72
N ARG A 338 0.86 20.25 14.24
CA ARG A 338 -0.19 21.13 14.76
C ARG A 338 -1.01 20.49 15.88
N GLY A 339 -0.91 19.16 16.07
CA GLY A 339 -1.73 18.45 17.03
C GLY A 339 -1.10 17.12 17.47
N ARG A 340 -1.94 16.17 17.83
CA ARG A 340 -1.49 14.83 18.23
C ARG A 340 -1.10 14.02 16.99
N GLN A 341 0.17 13.68 16.87
CA GLN A 341 0.72 12.97 15.70
C GLN A 341 -0.03 11.67 15.40
N GLY A 342 -0.35 10.86 16.42
CA GLY A 342 -1.11 9.62 16.26
C GLY A 342 -2.49 9.84 15.63
N ALA A 343 -3.22 10.88 16.02
CA ALA A 343 -4.54 11.19 15.46
C ALA A 343 -4.45 11.62 13.98
N TYR A 344 -3.45 12.42 13.60
CA TYR A 344 -3.22 12.80 12.20
C TYR A 344 -2.85 11.59 11.36
N MET A 345 -1.88 10.78 11.80
CA MET A 345 -1.44 9.59 11.05
C MET A 345 -2.51 8.50 11.02
N GLY A 346 -3.36 8.41 12.04
CA GLY A 346 -4.52 7.52 12.04
C GLY A 346 -5.51 7.87 10.93
N LEU A 347 -5.89 9.16 10.79
CA LEU A 347 -6.75 9.62 9.71
C LEU A 347 -6.10 9.42 8.33
N TYR A 348 -4.77 9.63 8.22
CA TYR A 348 -4.02 9.34 7.00
C TYR A 348 -4.16 7.86 6.59
N SER A 349 -3.97 6.94 7.54
CA SER A 349 -4.12 5.51 7.26
C SER A 349 -5.55 5.13 6.87
N MET A 350 -6.56 5.74 7.53
CA MET A 350 -7.97 5.51 7.21
C MET A 350 -8.33 5.95 5.78
N SER A 351 -7.68 6.98 5.22
CA SER A 351 -7.94 7.40 3.84
C SER A 351 -7.65 6.30 2.81
N PHE A 352 -6.62 5.49 3.04
CA PHE A 352 -6.31 4.34 2.19
C PHE A 352 -7.24 3.14 2.43
N SER A 353 -7.71 2.94 3.66
CA SER A 353 -8.73 1.91 3.92
C SER A 353 -10.04 2.21 3.18
N LEU A 354 -10.45 3.48 3.11
CA LEU A 354 -11.60 3.89 2.31
C LEU A 354 -11.39 3.62 0.81
N ALA A 355 -10.17 3.82 0.32
CA ALA A 355 -9.81 3.50 -1.07
C ALA A 355 -9.97 2.00 -1.36
N HIS A 356 -9.57 1.11 -0.47
CA HIS A 356 -9.79 -0.33 -0.62
C HIS A 356 -11.27 -0.72 -0.56
N ILE A 357 -12.06 -0.10 0.34
CA ILE A 357 -13.49 -0.40 0.47
C ILE A 357 -14.24 -0.04 -0.81
N PHE A 358 -14.01 1.16 -1.35
CA PHE A 358 -14.78 1.68 -2.47
C PHE A 358 -14.10 1.48 -3.83
N GLY A 359 -12.78 1.54 -3.91
CA GLY A 359 -12.04 1.57 -5.16
C GLY A 359 -12.20 0.30 -5.98
N HIS A 360 -11.98 -0.85 -5.38
CA HIS A 360 -12.10 -2.14 -6.08
C HIS A 360 -13.52 -2.36 -6.60
N ASN A 361 -14.53 -2.21 -5.72
CA ASN A 361 -15.93 -2.39 -6.10
C ASN A 361 -16.34 -1.44 -7.22
N SER A 362 -16.08 -0.13 -7.05
CA SER A 362 -16.48 0.85 -8.06
C SER A 362 -15.82 0.58 -9.41
N GLY A 363 -14.56 0.15 -9.44
CA GLY A 363 -13.89 -0.23 -10.68
C GLY A 363 -14.57 -1.41 -11.37
N MET A 364 -14.86 -2.49 -10.63
CA MET A 364 -15.53 -3.68 -11.15
C MET A 364 -16.95 -3.37 -11.67
N GLN A 365 -17.76 -2.66 -10.87
CA GLN A 365 -19.11 -2.25 -11.27
C GLN A 365 -19.09 -1.35 -12.52
N PHE A 366 -18.10 -0.46 -12.60
CA PHE A 366 -17.99 0.44 -13.73
C PHE A 366 -17.59 -0.29 -15.01
N ILE A 367 -16.66 -1.28 -14.94
CA ILE A 367 -16.33 -2.14 -16.08
C ILE A 367 -17.55 -2.97 -16.50
N ALA A 368 -18.24 -3.62 -15.56
CA ALA A 368 -19.40 -4.44 -15.84
C ALA A 368 -20.49 -3.67 -16.59
N LYS A 369 -20.68 -2.39 -16.26
CA LYS A 369 -21.74 -1.57 -16.84
C LYS A 369 -21.32 -0.77 -18.08
N TYR A 370 -20.10 -0.29 -18.11
CA TYR A 370 -19.65 0.70 -19.10
C TYR A 370 -18.43 0.25 -19.91
N GLY A 371 -17.83 -0.89 -19.58
CA GLY A 371 -16.62 -1.42 -20.22
C GLY A 371 -15.32 -0.73 -19.78
N PHE A 372 -14.20 -1.21 -20.31
CA PHE A 372 -12.85 -0.78 -19.91
C PHE A 372 -12.57 0.68 -20.27
N ASP A 373 -12.88 1.11 -21.51
CA ASP A 373 -12.54 2.46 -21.99
C ASP A 373 -13.15 3.55 -21.11
N ASN A 374 -14.46 3.42 -20.81
CA ASN A 374 -15.15 4.36 -19.94
C ASN A 374 -14.61 4.31 -18.50
N THR A 375 -14.13 3.15 -18.05
CA THR A 375 -13.48 3.00 -16.74
C THR A 375 -12.16 3.79 -16.69
N TRP A 376 -11.34 3.75 -17.74
CA TRP A 376 -10.11 4.51 -17.79
C TRP A 376 -10.35 6.03 -17.81
N ILE A 377 -11.37 6.48 -18.54
CA ILE A 377 -11.81 7.88 -18.50
C ILE A 377 -12.26 8.26 -17.08
N PHE A 378 -13.05 7.40 -16.44
CA PHE A 378 -13.52 7.63 -15.06
C PHE A 378 -12.34 7.74 -14.07
N MET A 379 -11.32 6.87 -14.17
CA MET A 379 -10.11 6.96 -13.34
C MET A 379 -9.33 8.27 -13.60
N ALA A 380 -9.23 8.69 -14.84
CA ALA A 380 -8.59 9.97 -15.18
C ALA A 380 -9.37 11.17 -14.62
N VAL A 381 -10.71 11.14 -14.63
CA VAL A 381 -11.56 12.19 -14.03
C VAL A 381 -11.35 12.24 -12.52
N ILE A 382 -11.31 11.08 -11.82
CA ILE A 382 -11.00 11.02 -10.38
C ILE A 382 -9.62 11.59 -10.10
N SER A 383 -8.63 11.28 -10.94
CA SER A 383 -7.29 11.84 -10.84
C SER A 383 -7.31 13.37 -10.98
N ALA A 384 -8.05 13.91 -11.93
CA ALA A 384 -8.20 15.36 -12.12
C ALA A 384 -8.89 16.03 -10.91
N LEU A 385 -9.93 15.40 -10.33
CA LEU A 385 -10.59 15.88 -9.12
C LEU A 385 -9.62 15.90 -7.91
N GLY A 386 -8.86 14.83 -7.69
CA GLY A 386 -7.86 14.78 -6.62
C GLY A 386 -6.78 15.84 -6.80
N THR A 387 -6.31 16.05 -8.04
CA THR A 387 -5.38 17.12 -8.41
C THR A 387 -5.95 18.51 -8.07
N ALA A 388 -7.20 18.78 -8.43
CA ALA A 388 -7.86 20.05 -8.16
C ALA A 388 -8.01 20.32 -6.66
N LEU A 389 -8.41 19.31 -5.87
CA LEU A 389 -8.50 19.40 -4.41
C LEU A 389 -7.15 19.75 -3.77
N LEU A 390 -6.07 19.06 -4.17
CA LEU A 390 -4.73 19.34 -3.62
C LEU A 390 -4.20 20.71 -4.07
N PHE A 391 -4.51 21.13 -5.28
CA PHE A 391 -4.15 22.47 -5.75
C PHE A 391 -4.85 23.55 -4.92
N PHE A 392 -6.14 23.38 -4.63
CA PHE A 392 -6.89 24.26 -3.73
C PHE A 392 -6.25 24.29 -2.32
N VAL A 393 -5.94 23.13 -1.74
CA VAL A 393 -5.28 23.05 -0.42
C VAL A 393 -3.94 23.77 -0.44
N LYS A 394 -3.13 23.57 -1.50
CA LYS A 394 -1.82 24.22 -1.67
C LYS A 394 -1.96 25.75 -1.68
N GLN A 395 -2.86 26.30 -2.52
CA GLN A 395 -3.09 27.75 -2.62
C GLN A 395 -3.55 28.35 -1.28
N ARG A 396 -4.50 27.70 -0.61
CA ARG A 396 -5.02 28.19 0.69
C ARG A 396 -3.96 28.13 1.78
N SER A 397 -3.12 27.09 1.79
CA SER A 397 -2.02 26.97 2.76
C SER A 397 -0.99 28.08 2.58
N THR A 398 -0.62 28.40 1.34
CA THR A 398 0.34 29.48 1.04
C THR A 398 -0.24 30.84 1.45
N LYS A 399 -1.51 31.09 1.13
CA LYS A 399 -2.16 32.37 1.51
C LYS A 399 -2.21 32.56 3.03
N LEU A 400 -2.57 31.52 3.78
CA LEU A 400 -2.58 31.60 5.25
C LEU A 400 -1.19 31.84 5.85
N GLN A 401 -0.14 31.33 5.23
CA GLN A 401 1.24 31.61 5.68
C GLN A 401 1.65 33.07 5.40
N SER A 402 1.32 33.60 4.22
CA SER A 402 1.62 35.02 3.90
C SER A 402 0.85 35.99 4.78
N ASP A 403 -0.45 35.74 5.04
CA ASP A 403 -1.28 36.57 5.92
C ASP A 403 -0.79 36.57 7.37
N TYR A 404 -0.21 35.44 7.82
CA TYR A 404 0.38 35.35 9.16
C TYR A 404 1.70 36.13 9.26
N GLN A 405 2.58 36.03 8.27
CA GLN A 405 3.83 36.80 8.22
C GLN A 405 3.59 38.29 8.20
N LEU A 406 2.64 38.78 7.38
CA LEU A 406 2.28 40.20 7.32
C LEU A 406 1.75 40.75 8.67
N LYS A 407 1.10 39.89 9.49
CA LYS A 407 0.62 40.28 10.82
C LYS A 407 1.69 40.25 11.91
N THR A 408 2.78 39.51 11.69
CA THR A 408 3.91 39.46 12.64
C THR A 408 4.96 40.53 12.35
N ASP A 409 4.98 41.08 11.14
CA ASP A 409 5.91 42.12 10.70
C ASP A 409 5.29 43.55 10.84
N SER A 410 3.99 43.64 11.18
CA SER A 410 3.26 44.86 11.51
C SER A 410 3.09 45.04 13.02
#